data_720baf3157cc619a7a75534976037ce7
#
_entry.id   720baf3157cc619a7a75534976037ce7
#
_cell.length_a   1.000
_cell.length_b   1.000
_cell.length_c   1.000
_cell.angle_alpha   90.00
_cell.angle_beta   90.00
_cell.angle_gamma   90.00
#
_symmetry.space_group_name_H-M   'P 1'
#
loop_
_entity.id
_entity.type
_entity.pdbx_description
1 polymer ?
#
loop_
_entity_poly.entity_id
_entity_poly.type
_entity_poly.pdbx_seq_one_letter_code
_entity_poly.pdbx_strand_id
1 'polypeptide(L)'
;MAFWLIVIVLVALATVISHAQRPDFSGTQGQINQTQRTPDNAVPDTASVEWYHIDQIRDLHSFSDTILDEIHIYNPLEKGKLFYQHLGNLGSAARPLFYELPQLHAKLDFGFYDFAPYLKRRQNIKLYQTNKAFSKLAVVPGSNQQNFMLSALFSRPFKNNVQLTIDYSRIIQEGLYSSQATRLTNLAFVIAKKYESRDMIISYVSNANNAAHNGGITSDTLFNQEFSNFRTRIPVALGGAQTRHANEEYAVNNYFKLSRFEGISFRHELAYERGSFKFFDESLNNEELIYYGNYATEDRGIRSFLAYKKLETSLMGDLIWKGFNVSAGINYSYYSINQEATNYSVNDLSATGAISLQINDKMSIYSDAYIGLGSNIAEYKLDSRANIDLSEGMQFAASATLERYRPALIQQQAYINQIEIWNNSFSKPLRNTLQATIKLLDLGIAAEISQIAITNPIYYDERAIATQYNGTILISQLYANSHHHLRSLHMKHQVGLQNLSDNIFNLPRLLSEHELYWQDFIFKKRMWARFGIRLKTVESYIAADFSPVIGVFHQNLGDREDFLYQADAYISFKVDKARAFI
;
A
#
# COMPACT_ATOMS: atom_id res chain seq x y z
N MET A 1 2.12 -9.71 26.79
CA MET A 1 1.63 -10.93 26.12
C MET A 1 2.16 -11.04 24.67
N ALA A 2 2.10 -9.99 23.84
CA ALA A 2 2.63 -10.00 22.46
C ALA A 2 4.14 -10.32 22.36
N PHE A 3 4.95 -9.84 23.30
CA PHE A 3 6.40 -10.11 23.33
C PHE A 3 6.74 -11.60 23.49
N TRP A 4 6.00 -12.34 24.32
CA TRP A 4 6.17 -13.78 24.52
C TRP A 4 5.73 -14.61 23.31
N LEU A 5 4.71 -14.15 22.56
CA LEU A 5 4.29 -14.82 21.33
C LEU A 5 5.36 -14.69 20.23
N ILE A 6 6.00 -13.53 20.12
CA ILE A 6 7.11 -13.29 19.19
C ILE A 6 8.32 -14.15 19.56
N VAL A 7 8.62 -14.28 20.86
CA VAL A 7 9.72 -15.12 21.34
C VAL A 7 9.43 -16.60 21.07
N ILE A 8 8.20 -17.07 21.25
CA ILE A 8 7.81 -18.46 20.93
C ILE A 8 7.92 -18.73 19.42
N VAL A 9 7.51 -17.78 18.57
CA VAL A 9 7.62 -17.90 17.11
C VAL A 9 9.09 -17.86 16.66
N LEU A 10 9.93 -17.00 17.26
CA LEU A 10 11.36 -16.94 16.99
C LEU A 10 12.12 -18.19 17.49
N VAL A 11 11.72 -18.74 18.63
CA VAL A 11 12.29 -19.99 19.15
C VAL A 11 11.84 -21.18 18.28
N ALA A 12 10.60 -21.21 17.79
CA ALA A 12 10.13 -22.22 16.85
C ALA A 12 10.84 -22.14 15.49
N LEU A 13 11.17 -20.92 15.01
CA LEU A 13 12.00 -20.71 13.82
C LEU A 13 13.47 -21.13 14.05
N ALA A 14 14.03 -20.84 15.22
CA ALA A 14 15.41 -21.24 15.57
C ALA A 14 15.55 -22.75 15.70
N THR A 15 14.54 -23.45 16.22
CA THR A 15 14.56 -24.93 16.31
C THR A 15 14.42 -25.61 14.94
N VAL A 16 13.77 -24.99 13.97
CA VAL A 16 13.70 -25.48 12.59
C VAL A 16 15.05 -25.32 11.86
N ILE A 17 15.82 -24.28 12.19
CA ILE A 17 17.16 -24.04 11.63
C ILE A 17 18.20 -24.96 12.24
N SER A 18 18.03 -25.40 13.49
CA SER A 18 19.00 -26.27 14.18
C SER A 18 18.94 -27.75 13.75
N HIS A 19 17.94 -28.16 12.95
CA HIS A 19 17.85 -29.51 12.36
C HIS A 19 18.33 -29.59 10.90
N ALA A 20 18.92 -28.51 10.37
CA ALA A 20 19.70 -28.59 9.15
C ALA A 20 21.07 -29.21 9.52
N GLN A 21 21.25 -30.47 9.16
CA GLN A 21 22.48 -31.24 9.40
C GLN A 21 23.71 -30.44 8.94
N ARG A 22 24.64 -30.23 9.87
CA ARG A 22 26.01 -29.82 9.56
C ARG A 22 26.64 -30.88 8.68
N PRO A 23 27.24 -30.54 7.54
CA PRO A 23 28.11 -31.49 6.85
C PRO A 23 29.36 -31.73 7.69
N ASP A 24 29.57 -32.96 8.05
CA ASP A 24 30.76 -33.44 8.77
C ASP A 24 31.94 -33.46 7.79
N PHE A 25 32.90 -32.57 7.96
CA PHE A 25 34.18 -32.59 7.24
C PHE A 25 35.20 -33.42 8.03
N SER A 26 35.07 -34.71 8.01
CA SER A 26 36.18 -35.63 8.34
C SER A 26 36.60 -36.38 7.09
N GLY A 27 37.81 -36.13 6.66
CA GLY A 27 38.36 -36.70 5.44
C GLY A 27 38.57 -38.20 5.49
N THR A 28 38.17 -38.88 4.43
CA THR A 28 38.77 -40.13 4.02
C THR A 28 38.76 -40.19 2.49
N GLN A 29 39.95 -40.34 1.91
CA GLN A 29 40.13 -40.62 0.51
C GLN A 29 39.47 -41.98 0.18
N GLY A 30 38.43 -41.95 -0.63
CA GLY A 30 37.75 -43.09 -1.17
C GLY A 30 37.49 -42.89 -2.65
N GLN A 31 37.92 -43.85 -3.43
CA GLN A 31 37.93 -43.94 -4.90
C GLN A 31 36.62 -43.48 -5.55
N ILE A 32 36.72 -42.59 -6.53
CA ILE A 32 35.62 -42.12 -7.38
C ILE A 32 35.28 -43.24 -8.37
N ASN A 33 34.25 -44.04 -8.08
CA ASN A 33 33.55 -44.78 -9.09
C ASN A 33 32.62 -43.84 -9.87
N GLN A 34 32.98 -43.50 -11.10
CA GLN A 34 32.10 -42.84 -12.04
C GLN A 34 30.95 -43.79 -12.43
N THR A 35 29.90 -43.80 -11.64
CA THR A 35 28.59 -44.26 -12.12
C THR A 35 27.99 -43.10 -12.94
N GLN A 36 27.87 -43.32 -14.24
CA GLN A 36 27.05 -42.48 -15.12
C GLN A 36 25.65 -42.39 -14.50
N ARG A 37 25.34 -41.23 -13.89
CA ARG A 37 23.96 -40.88 -13.58
C ARG A 37 23.29 -40.54 -14.92
N THR A 38 22.44 -41.43 -15.39
CA THR A 38 21.35 -41.05 -16.31
C THR A 38 20.66 -39.83 -15.74
N PRO A 39 20.30 -38.82 -16.58
CA PRO A 39 19.54 -37.69 -16.10
C PRO A 39 18.22 -38.27 -15.56
N ASP A 40 18.09 -38.26 -14.25
CA ASP A 40 16.81 -38.46 -13.59
C ASP A 40 15.85 -37.49 -14.25
N ASN A 41 14.79 -38.00 -14.82
CA ASN A 41 13.58 -37.25 -15.13
C ASN A 41 13.04 -36.78 -13.78
N ALA A 42 13.62 -35.71 -13.25
CA ALA A 42 13.10 -35.05 -12.08
C ALA A 42 11.70 -34.57 -12.50
N VAL A 43 10.70 -35.29 -12.04
CA VAL A 43 9.31 -34.83 -12.05
C VAL A 43 9.37 -33.41 -11.52
N PRO A 44 8.93 -32.41 -12.29
CA PRO A 44 8.97 -31.03 -11.83
C PRO A 44 8.35 -31.00 -10.45
N ASP A 45 9.02 -30.39 -9.48
CA ASP A 45 8.48 -30.21 -8.13
C ASP A 45 7.30 -29.22 -8.24
N THR A 46 6.18 -29.74 -8.71
CA THR A 46 4.91 -29.03 -8.91
C THR A 46 4.26 -28.80 -7.54
N ALA A 47 4.95 -28.05 -6.71
CA ALA A 47 4.30 -27.43 -5.59
C ALA A 47 3.29 -26.44 -6.17
N SER A 48 2.01 -26.79 -6.20
CA SER A 48 0.98 -25.83 -6.53
C SER A 48 0.91 -24.81 -5.40
N VAL A 49 1.22 -23.59 -5.72
CA VAL A 49 1.05 -22.44 -4.83
C VAL A 49 -0.01 -21.55 -5.45
N GLU A 50 -1.13 -21.43 -4.77
CA GLU A 50 -2.21 -20.53 -5.13
C GLU A 50 -2.38 -19.50 -4.03
N TRP A 51 -2.96 -18.35 -4.36
CA TRP A 51 -3.27 -17.34 -3.37
C TRP A 51 -4.62 -16.69 -3.68
N TYR A 52 -5.23 -16.12 -2.64
CA TYR A 52 -6.51 -15.40 -2.70
C TYR A 52 -6.53 -14.26 -1.68
N HIS A 53 -7.45 -13.33 -1.82
CA HIS A 53 -7.72 -12.31 -0.81
C HIS A 53 -8.82 -12.73 0.16
N ILE A 54 -8.78 -12.17 1.37
CA ILE A 54 -9.71 -12.54 2.44
C ILE A 54 -11.17 -12.31 2.05
N ASP A 55 -11.45 -11.28 1.27
CA ASP A 55 -12.81 -10.95 0.82
C ASP A 55 -13.25 -11.75 -0.42
N GLN A 56 -12.31 -12.46 -1.08
CA GLN A 56 -12.50 -13.19 -2.34
C GLN A 56 -11.95 -14.61 -2.24
N ILE A 57 -12.38 -15.37 -1.23
CA ILE A 57 -11.82 -16.71 -0.91
C ILE A 57 -12.02 -17.75 -2.02
N ARG A 58 -12.87 -17.46 -3.02
CA ARG A 58 -13.15 -18.35 -4.16
C ARG A 58 -12.34 -17.98 -5.41
N ASP A 59 -11.72 -16.80 -5.42
CA ASP A 59 -10.91 -16.33 -6.54
C ASP A 59 -9.45 -16.71 -6.31
N LEU A 60 -9.08 -17.89 -6.82
CA LEU A 60 -7.75 -18.47 -6.67
C LEU A 60 -6.87 -18.02 -7.83
N HIS A 61 -5.75 -17.41 -7.49
CA HIS A 61 -4.71 -16.99 -8.42
C HIS A 61 -3.50 -17.92 -8.34
N SER A 62 -2.99 -18.36 -9.47
CA SER A 62 -1.76 -19.15 -9.52
C SER A 62 -0.54 -18.30 -9.16
N PHE A 63 0.35 -18.85 -8.35
CA PHE A 63 1.66 -18.27 -8.11
C PHE A 63 2.65 -18.86 -9.11
N SER A 64 3.19 -18.03 -10.00
CA SER A 64 4.21 -18.43 -10.95
C SER A 64 5.58 -17.93 -10.50
N ASP A 65 6.55 -18.82 -10.40
CA ASP A 65 7.96 -18.50 -10.09
C ASP A 65 8.88 -18.63 -11.33
N THR A 66 8.31 -18.58 -12.52
CA THR A 66 9.02 -18.85 -13.76
C THR A 66 9.80 -17.68 -14.32
N ILE A 67 9.43 -16.46 -13.98
CA ILE A 67 10.00 -15.22 -14.50
C ILE A 67 10.80 -14.44 -13.46
N LEU A 68 11.59 -13.47 -13.92
CA LEU A 68 12.38 -12.59 -13.05
C LEU A 68 11.53 -11.71 -12.14
N ASP A 69 10.23 -11.62 -12.34
CA ASP A 69 9.38 -10.59 -11.74
C ASP A 69 10.10 -9.21 -11.79
N GLU A 70 9.50 -8.17 -11.42
CA GLU A 70 10.12 -6.84 -11.39
C GLU A 70 10.87 -6.63 -10.05
N ILE A 71 11.84 -7.52 -9.74
CA ILE A 71 12.55 -7.51 -8.44
C ILE A 71 13.35 -6.23 -8.19
N HIS A 72 13.81 -5.57 -9.26
CA HIS A 72 14.50 -4.27 -9.20
C HIS A 72 13.54 -3.14 -8.78
N ILE A 73 12.22 -3.31 -8.96
CA ILE A 73 11.20 -2.41 -8.43
C ILE A 73 10.84 -2.85 -7.00
N TYR A 74 11.77 -2.65 -6.07
CA TYR A 74 11.60 -3.03 -4.66
C TYR A 74 10.85 -1.98 -3.84
N ASN A 75 10.89 -0.72 -4.27
CA ASN A 75 10.25 0.41 -3.61
C ASN A 75 8.73 0.31 -3.74
N PRO A 76 7.97 0.27 -2.62
CA PRO A 76 6.50 0.22 -2.68
C PRO A 76 5.86 1.40 -3.42
N LEU A 77 6.48 2.58 -3.41
CA LEU A 77 6.00 3.76 -4.11
C LEU A 77 6.11 3.67 -5.65
N GLU A 78 6.90 2.73 -6.15
CA GLU A 78 7.08 2.51 -7.59
C GLU A 78 6.18 1.40 -8.16
N LYS A 79 5.33 0.80 -7.32
CA LYS A 79 4.40 -0.28 -7.72
C LYS A 79 3.01 0.22 -8.13
N GLY A 80 2.75 1.50 -8.00
CA GLY A 80 1.50 2.16 -8.37
C GLY A 80 1.49 2.67 -9.81
N LYS A 81 0.48 3.46 -10.14
CA LYS A 81 0.46 4.24 -11.37
C LYS A 81 1.38 5.45 -11.20
N LEU A 82 2.49 5.48 -11.94
CA LEU A 82 3.43 6.60 -11.96
C LEU A 82 4.06 6.89 -10.57
N PHE A 83 4.33 8.15 -10.24
CA PHE A 83 5.25 8.52 -9.17
C PHE A 83 4.56 9.08 -7.93
N TYR A 84 5.31 9.07 -6.84
CA TYR A 84 4.94 9.72 -5.59
C TYR A 84 5.89 10.90 -5.30
N GLN A 85 5.35 12.00 -4.79
CA GLN A 85 6.13 12.95 -4.02
C GLN A 85 6.36 12.35 -2.63
N HIS A 86 7.61 12.35 -2.14
CA HIS A 86 7.98 11.81 -0.83
C HIS A 86 9.14 12.60 -0.22
N LEU A 87 9.37 12.43 1.08
CA LEU A 87 10.38 13.20 1.82
C LEU A 87 11.79 12.56 1.81
N GLY A 88 12.08 11.76 0.80
CA GLY A 88 13.41 11.17 0.56
C GLY A 88 13.52 9.71 1.00
N ASN A 89 13.15 9.35 2.22
CA ASN A 89 13.26 8.00 2.75
C ASN A 89 11.99 7.17 2.54
N LEU A 90 12.16 5.87 2.36
CA LEU A 90 11.04 4.92 2.43
C LEU A 90 10.50 4.87 3.86
N GLY A 91 9.19 4.94 4.01
CA GLY A 91 8.52 5.06 5.31
C GLY A 91 8.28 6.50 5.75
N SER A 92 8.84 7.51 5.06
CA SER A 92 8.43 8.91 5.19
C SER A 92 7.09 9.15 4.49
N ALA A 93 6.45 10.29 4.79
CA ALA A 93 5.22 10.65 4.11
C ALA A 93 5.39 10.67 2.59
N ALA A 94 4.38 10.14 1.87
CA ALA A 94 4.38 10.05 0.42
C ALA A 94 2.94 10.19 -0.11
N ARG A 95 2.78 10.96 -1.19
CA ARG A 95 1.50 11.14 -1.88
C ARG A 95 1.65 10.89 -3.38
N PRO A 96 0.63 10.33 -4.07
CA PRO A 96 0.71 10.14 -5.51
C PRO A 96 0.72 11.50 -6.24
N LEU A 97 1.57 11.62 -7.27
CA LEU A 97 1.62 12.79 -8.15
C LEU A 97 0.57 12.71 -9.28
N PHE A 98 0.21 11.53 -9.70
CA PHE A 98 -0.96 11.30 -10.53
C PHE A 98 -2.16 11.09 -9.61
N TYR A 99 -3.16 11.96 -9.70
CA TYR A 99 -4.22 12.00 -8.70
C TYR A 99 -4.91 10.65 -8.57
N GLU A 100 -4.80 10.08 -7.40
CA GLU A 100 -5.50 8.86 -6.98
C GLU A 100 -6.37 9.21 -5.78
N LEU A 101 -7.55 8.64 -5.77
CA LEU A 101 -8.47 8.82 -4.66
C LEU A 101 -8.01 7.98 -3.49
N PRO A 102 -7.88 8.54 -2.28
CA PRO A 102 -7.77 7.72 -1.10
C PRO A 102 -8.91 6.69 -1.10
N GLN A 103 -8.59 5.44 -0.83
CA GLN A 103 -9.64 4.41 -0.68
C GLN A 103 -10.42 4.70 0.61
N LEU A 104 -11.43 5.54 0.49
CA LEU A 104 -12.36 5.85 1.56
C LEU A 104 -13.35 4.69 1.62
N HIS A 105 -13.37 3.98 2.72
CA HIS A 105 -14.26 2.83 2.89
C HIS A 105 -15.61 3.23 3.47
N ALA A 106 -16.11 4.44 3.17
CA ALA A 106 -17.39 4.95 3.67
C ALA A 106 -17.59 4.71 5.20
N LYS A 107 -16.51 4.82 5.96
CA LYS A 107 -16.41 4.65 7.43
C LYS A 107 -15.68 5.86 7.99
N LEU A 108 -15.68 6.00 9.31
CA LEU A 108 -14.86 7.02 9.95
C LEU A 108 -13.40 6.83 9.56
N ASP A 109 -12.79 7.88 9.01
CA ASP A 109 -11.39 7.93 8.61
C ASP A 109 -10.64 8.94 9.47
N PHE A 110 -9.38 8.64 9.76
CA PHE A 110 -8.54 9.49 10.61
C PHE A 110 -7.75 10.52 9.80
N GLY A 111 -7.48 10.28 8.48
CA GLY A 111 -6.87 11.23 7.55
C GLY A 111 -5.36 11.07 7.34
N PHE A 112 -4.71 10.04 7.87
CA PHE A 112 -3.26 9.82 7.71
C PHE A 112 -2.94 9.04 6.42
N TYR A 113 -3.34 9.58 5.26
CA TYR A 113 -3.18 8.90 3.97
C TYR A 113 -1.74 8.84 3.48
N ASP A 114 -0.91 9.81 3.86
CA ASP A 114 0.44 9.97 3.33
C ASP A 114 1.43 8.88 3.82
N PHE A 115 1.04 8.06 4.80
CA PHE A 115 1.77 6.89 5.23
C PHE A 115 1.16 5.57 4.71
N ALA A 116 -0.02 5.62 4.11
CA ALA A 116 -0.77 4.45 3.67
C ALA A 116 -0.04 3.53 2.66
N PRO A 117 0.80 4.02 1.74
CA PRO A 117 1.50 3.17 0.76
C PRO A 117 2.40 2.12 1.37
N TYR A 118 2.84 2.32 2.60
CA TYR A 118 3.76 1.42 3.29
C TYR A 118 3.08 0.44 4.24
N LEU A 119 1.79 0.63 4.55
CA LEU A 119 1.10 -0.14 5.58
C LEU A 119 0.45 -1.39 4.99
N LYS A 120 0.57 -2.50 5.70
CA LYS A 120 -0.21 -3.71 5.39
C LYS A 120 -1.65 -3.52 5.88
N ARG A 121 -2.61 -3.77 5.01
CA ARG A 121 -4.04 -3.82 5.34
C ARG A 121 -4.53 -5.24 5.19
N ARG A 122 -5.39 -5.70 6.08
CA ARG A 122 -5.92 -7.06 6.08
C ARG A 122 -6.51 -7.47 4.72
N GLN A 123 -7.24 -6.57 4.07
CA GLN A 123 -7.87 -6.80 2.77
C GLN A 123 -6.85 -7.06 1.65
N ASN A 124 -5.63 -6.52 1.78
CA ASN A 124 -4.59 -6.62 0.75
C ASN A 124 -3.63 -7.80 0.99
N ILE A 125 -3.80 -8.54 2.10
CA ILE A 125 -2.95 -9.69 2.39
C ILE A 125 -3.30 -10.84 1.47
N LYS A 126 -2.27 -11.42 0.83
CA LYS A 126 -2.38 -12.66 0.07
C LYS A 126 -2.40 -13.85 1.01
N LEU A 127 -3.47 -14.60 0.97
CA LEU A 127 -3.62 -15.85 1.70
C LEU A 127 -3.20 -16.99 0.78
N TYR A 128 -2.20 -17.77 1.17
CA TYR A 128 -1.64 -18.81 0.32
C TYR A 128 -2.30 -20.16 0.61
N GLN A 129 -2.64 -20.87 -0.44
CA GLN A 129 -3.04 -22.27 -0.39
C GLN A 129 -1.92 -23.09 -1.03
N THR A 130 -1.25 -23.90 -0.24
CA THR A 130 -0.08 -24.67 -0.69
C THR A 130 -0.20 -26.14 -0.27
N ASN A 131 0.41 -27.03 -1.04
CA ASN A 131 0.53 -28.45 -0.67
C ASN A 131 1.84 -28.78 0.06
N LYS A 132 2.83 -27.88 0.00
CA LYS A 132 4.12 -27.94 0.70
C LYS A 132 4.44 -26.61 1.36
N ALA A 133 5.40 -26.59 2.29
CA ALA A 133 5.88 -25.33 2.86
C ALA A 133 6.51 -24.46 1.76
N PHE A 134 6.13 -23.18 1.76
CA PHE A 134 6.60 -22.16 0.83
C PHE A 134 7.22 -21.01 1.61
N SER A 135 8.36 -20.51 1.18
CA SER A 135 9.00 -19.33 1.77
C SER A 135 9.63 -18.44 0.69
N LYS A 136 9.55 -17.13 0.90
CA LYS A 136 10.22 -16.13 0.08
C LYS A 136 10.92 -15.15 1.02
N LEU A 137 12.22 -14.94 0.79
CA LEU A 137 13.03 -13.97 1.52
C LEU A 137 13.61 -13.00 0.51
N ALA A 138 13.48 -11.71 0.75
CA ALA A 138 14.09 -10.66 -0.04
C ALA A 138 14.81 -9.67 0.87
N VAL A 139 16.03 -9.31 0.52
CA VAL A 139 16.87 -8.33 1.23
C VAL A 139 17.40 -7.34 0.22
N VAL A 140 17.21 -6.06 0.50
CA VAL A 140 17.79 -4.96 -0.26
C VAL A 140 18.72 -4.21 0.69
N PRO A 141 20.04 -4.41 0.59
CA PRO A 141 21.01 -3.65 1.37
C PRO A 141 21.08 -2.21 0.83
N GLY A 142 21.21 -1.25 1.73
CA GLY A 142 21.47 0.15 1.38
C GLY A 142 22.95 0.48 1.35
N SER A 143 23.26 1.77 1.26
CA SER A 143 24.62 2.30 1.17
C SER A 143 25.49 2.03 2.42
N ASN A 144 24.88 1.73 3.55
CA ASN A 144 25.55 1.35 4.79
C ASN A 144 24.77 0.24 5.51
N GLN A 145 25.37 -0.34 6.56
CA GLN A 145 24.77 -1.46 7.32
C GLN A 145 23.47 -1.09 8.06
N GLN A 146 23.20 0.19 8.25
CA GLN A 146 22.01 0.70 8.93
C GLN A 146 20.83 0.92 7.96
N ASN A 147 21.11 0.90 6.66
CA ASN A 147 20.10 1.05 5.61
C ASN A 147 19.80 -0.31 5.00
N PHE A 148 18.60 -0.82 5.19
CA PHE A 148 18.19 -2.05 4.52
C PHE A 148 16.66 -2.17 4.45
N MET A 149 16.22 -2.99 3.52
CA MET A 149 14.85 -3.47 3.43
C MET A 149 14.84 -5.00 3.46
N LEU A 150 13.99 -5.56 4.31
CA LEU A 150 13.79 -7.00 4.47
C LEU A 150 12.31 -7.32 4.24
N SER A 151 12.04 -8.35 3.46
CA SER A 151 10.72 -8.96 3.32
C SER A 151 10.82 -10.47 3.44
N ALA A 152 10.01 -11.05 4.31
CA ALA A 152 9.98 -12.48 4.56
C ALA A 152 8.53 -12.97 4.54
N LEU A 153 8.24 -13.91 3.65
CA LEU A 153 6.95 -14.58 3.54
C LEU A 153 7.16 -16.05 3.82
N PHE A 154 6.34 -16.61 4.68
CA PHE A 154 6.29 -18.03 4.98
C PHE A 154 4.85 -18.53 4.95
N SER A 155 4.59 -19.64 4.27
CA SER A 155 3.28 -20.29 4.28
C SER A 155 3.45 -21.79 4.34
N ARG A 156 2.65 -22.46 5.18
CA ARG A 156 2.74 -23.89 5.41
C ARG A 156 1.37 -24.52 5.67
N PRO A 157 1.06 -25.63 4.98
CA PRO A 157 -0.09 -26.46 5.32
C PRO A 157 0.20 -27.35 6.54
N PHE A 158 -0.82 -27.53 7.37
CA PHE A 158 -0.83 -28.48 8.49
C PHE A 158 -1.95 -29.51 8.29
N LYS A 159 -1.97 -30.55 9.13
CA LYS A 159 -3.06 -31.53 9.15
C LYS A 159 -4.42 -30.83 9.39
N ASN A 160 -5.50 -31.49 9.01
CA ASN A 160 -6.87 -31.02 9.18
C ASN A 160 -7.20 -29.72 8.45
N ASN A 161 -6.63 -29.54 7.25
CA ASN A 161 -6.90 -28.39 6.36
C ASN A 161 -6.61 -27.03 7.01
N VAL A 162 -5.57 -26.96 7.81
CA VAL A 162 -5.09 -25.70 8.40
C VAL A 162 -3.93 -25.18 7.56
N GLN A 163 -3.98 -23.91 7.19
CA GLN A 163 -2.92 -23.19 6.50
C GLN A 163 -2.45 -22.02 7.37
N LEU A 164 -1.15 -21.91 7.59
CA LEU A 164 -0.50 -20.79 8.25
C LEU A 164 0.20 -19.93 7.21
N THR A 165 0.04 -18.60 7.31
CA THR A 165 0.80 -17.62 6.54
C THR A 165 1.37 -16.56 7.46
N ILE A 166 2.65 -16.23 7.29
CA ILE A 166 3.36 -15.14 7.98
C ILE A 166 3.98 -14.26 6.90
N ASP A 167 3.67 -12.97 6.91
CA ASP A 167 4.23 -11.98 5.99
C ASP A 167 4.82 -10.83 6.81
N TYR A 168 6.13 -10.74 6.83
CA TYR A 168 6.91 -9.75 7.57
C TYR A 168 7.67 -8.83 6.62
N SER A 169 7.70 -7.54 6.92
CA SER A 169 8.60 -6.60 6.25
C SER A 169 9.17 -5.58 7.22
N ARG A 170 10.41 -5.17 6.96
CA ARG A 170 11.12 -4.15 7.72
C ARG A 170 11.91 -3.26 6.79
N ILE A 171 11.82 -1.94 7.00
CA ILE A 171 12.59 -0.93 6.31
C ILE A 171 13.28 -0.08 7.36
N ILE A 172 14.58 0.15 7.22
CA ILE A 172 15.36 1.09 8.02
C ILE A 172 16.16 1.94 7.05
N GLN A 173 16.06 3.25 7.19
CA GLN A 173 16.85 4.23 6.43
C GLN A 173 17.24 5.40 7.32
N GLU A 174 18.53 5.76 7.35
CA GLU A 174 19.03 6.90 8.12
C GLU A 174 18.78 8.24 7.38
N GLY A 175 18.72 8.20 6.05
CA GLY A 175 18.54 9.38 5.22
C GLY A 175 19.84 10.02 4.73
N LEU A 176 19.67 10.99 3.86
CA LEU A 176 20.78 11.78 3.29
C LEU A 176 21.12 12.98 4.16
N TYR A 177 20.15 13.54 4.85
CA TYR A 177 20.30 14.68 5.77
C TYR A 177 20.17 14.22 7.22
N SER A 178 20.63 15.05 8.15
CA SER A 178 20.38 14.83 9.59
C SER A 178 18.87 14.82 9.89
N SER A 179 18.47 14.15 10.95
CA SER A 179 17.07 14.07 11.43
C SER A 179 16.07 13.63 10.36
N GLN A 180 16.43 12.65 9.51
CA GLN A 180 15.59 12.12 8.43
C GLN A 180 15.34 10.60 8.56
N ALA A 181 15.82 9.97 9.63
CA ALA A 181 15.75 8.52 9.78
C ALA A 181 14.31 7.98 9.78
N THR A 182 14.09 6.83 9.14
CA THR A 182 12.82 6.12 9.14
C THR A 182 12.99 4.66 9.55
N ARG A 183 12.01 4.14 10.28
CA ARG A 183 11.95 2.74 10.72
C ARG A 183 10.54 2.23 10.62
N LEU A 184 10.30 1.36 9.65
CA LEU A 184 9.00 0.73 9.41
C LEU A 184 9.09 -0.77 9.67
N THR A 185 8.11 -1.31 10.38
CA THR A 185 7.97 -2.75 10.61
C THR A 185 6.51 -3.13 10.41
N ASN A 186 6.25 -4.11 9.53
CA ASN A 186 4.93 -4.63 9.28
C ASN A 186 4.93 -6.15 9.46
N LEU A 187 3.89 -6.67 10.07
CA LEU A 187 3.68 -8.10 10.28
C LEU A 187 2.21 -8.45 9.96
N ALA A 188 2.01 -9.49 9.18
CA ALA A 188 0.73 -10.16 9.06
C ALA A 188 0.91 -11.64 9.43
N PHE A 189 0.02 -12.12 10.29
CA PHE A 189 -0.06 -13.50 10.73
C PHE A 189 -1.47 -14.01 10.47
N VAL A 190 -1.61 -15.07 9.69
CA VAL A 190 -2.93 -15.57 9.29
C VAL A 190 -2.98 -17.09 9.43
N ILE A 191 -4.05 -17.57 10.05
CA ILE A 191 -4.43 -18.98 10.10
C ILE A 191 -5.75 -19.13 9.37
N ALA A 192 -5.76 -19.91 8.29
CA ALA A 192 -6.96 -20.30 7.58
C ALA A 192 -7.25 -21.78 7.84
N LYS A 193 -8.50 -22.10 8.17
CA LYS A 193 -8.96 -23.47 8.35
C LYS A 193 -10.22 -23.72 7.55
N LYS A 194 -10.18 -24.75 6.70
CA LYS A 194 -11.31 -25.20 5.89
C LYS A 194 -12.01 -26.38 6.58
N TYR A 195 -13.30 -26.23 6.82
CA TYR A 195 -14.20 -27.29 7.27
C TYR A 195 -15.17 -27.64 6.12
N GLU A 196 -15.94 -28.70 6.25
CA GLU A 196 -16.95 -29.06 5.25
C GLU A 196 -18.01 -27.99 5.05
N SER A 197 -18.58 -27.46 6.15
CA SER A 197 -19.65 -26.47 6.15
C SER A 197 -19.20 -25.04 6.40
N ARG A 198 -17.93 -24.81 6.73
CA ARG A 198 -17.41 -23.49 7.13
C ARG A 198 -15.95 -23.33 6.79
N ASP A 199 -15.56 -22.16 6.32
CA ASP A 199 -14.17 -21.73 6.29
C ASP A 199 -13.97 -20.65 7.35
N MET A 200 -12.88 -20.73 8.12
CA MET A 200 -12.54 -19.77 9.16
C MET A 200 -11.14 -19.22 8.94
N ILE A 201 -11.00 -17.90 9.00
CA ILE A 201 -9.73 -17.21 8.88
C ILE A 201 -9.55 -16.33 10.11
N ILE A 202 -8.44 -16.53 10.81
CA ILE A 202 -8.00 -15.68 11.93
C ILE A 202 -6.79 -14.91 11.46
N SER A 203 -6.81 -13.60 11.59
CA SER A 203 -5.71 -12.73 11.15
C SER A 203 -5.29 -11.76 12.24
N TYR A 204 -4.00 -11.49 12.27
CA TYR A 204 -3.37 -10.41 13.02
C TYR A 204 -2.51 -9.60 12.07
N VAL A 205 -2.70 -8.28 12.05
CA VAL A 205 -1.89 -7.35 11.25
C VAL A 205 -1.36 -6.27 12.18
N SER A 206 -0.07 -5.98 12.07
CA SER A 206 0.59 -4.92 12.84
C SER A 206 1.47 -4.10 11.94
N ASN A 207 1.36 -2.79 12.06
CA ASN A 207 2.21 -1.82 11.40
C ASN A 207 2.76 -0.85 12.44
N ALA A 208 4.06 -0.56 12.35
CA ALA A 208 4.72 0.43 13.19
C ALA A 208 5.69 1.23 12.32
N ASN A 209 5.44 2.52 12.19
CA ASN A 209 6.24 3.46 11.42
C ASN A 209 6.73 4.58 12.34
N ASN A 210 8.05 4.76 12.42
CA ASN A 210 8.69 5.88 13.09
C ASN A 210 9.47 6.66 12.03
N ALA A 211 9.21 7.96 11.91
CA ALA A 211 9.89 8.84 10.97
C ALA A 211 10.39 10.09 11.71
N ALA A 212 11.67 10.39 11.54
CA ALA A 212 12.23 11.67 11.95
C ALA A 212 11.97 12.71 10.86
N HIS A 213 11.80 13.96 11.26
CA HIS A 213 11.51 15.07 10.37
C HIS A 213 12.53 16.18 10.58
N ASN A 214 13.22 16.57 9.52
CA ASN A 214 14.23 17.60 9.57
C ASN A 214 13.69 19.03 9.26
N GLY A 215 12.41 19.15 8.84
CA GLY A 215 11.80 20.44 8.51
C GLY A 215 12.36 21.14 7.27
N GLY A 216 13.22 20.47 6.49
CA GLY A 216 13.91 21.03 5.33
C GLY A 216 15.29 21.60 5.66
N ILE A 217 16.05 21.94 4.61
CA ILE A 217 17.37 22.58 4.74
C ILE A 217 17.17 24.08 5.02
N THR A 218 18.06 24.66 5.83
CA THR A 218 17.96 26.10 6.21
C THR A 218 18.78 27.02 5.30
N SER A 219 19.57 26.48 4.37
CA SER A 219 20.44 27.26 3.50
C SER A 219 20.70 26.62 2.14
N ASP A 220 20.14 27.20 1.09
CA ASP A 220 20.40 26.81 -0.31
C ASP A 220 21.84 27.10 -0.74
N THR A 221 22.47 28.10 -0.14
CA THR A 221 23.86 28.44 -0.44
C THR A 221 24.80 27.31 -0.06
N LEU A 222 24.57 26.65 1.08
CA LEU A 222 25.35 25.51 1.54
C LEU A 222 25.08 24.25 0.70
N PHE A 223 23.86 24.10 0.19
CA PHE A 223 23.52 23.02 -0.72
C PHE A 223 24.30 23.07 -2.04
N ASN A 224 24.55 24.28 -2.57
CA ASN A 224 25.23 24.52 -3.83
C ASN A 224 26.76 24.59 -3.71
N GLN A 225 27.32 24.61 -2.50
CA GLN A 225 28.77 24.63 -2.24
C GLN A 225 29.39 23.22 -2.14
N GLU A 226 30.69 23.14 -1.86
CA GLU A 226 31.48 21.89 -1.75
C GLU A 226 30.91 20.85 -0.76
N PHE A 227 29.96 21.23 0.09
CA PHE A 227 29.29 20.34 1.04
C PHE A 227 28.25 19.39 0.41
N SER A 228 27.98 19.48 -0.88
CA SER A 228 27.05 18.58 -1.59
C SER A 228 27.36 17.09 -1.41
N ASN A 229 28.64 16.73 -1.19
CA ASN A 229 29.10 15.36 -0.91
C ASN A 229 28.84 14.89 0.53
N PHE A 230 28.55 15.84 1.48
CA PHE A 230 28.31 15.57 2.89
C PHE A 230 27.00 16.19 3.34
N ARG A 231 25.90 15.76 2.73
CA ARG A 231 24.55 16.32 2.97
C ARG A 231 24.13 16.28 4.45
N THR A 232 24.67 15.38 5.25
CA THR A 232 24.46 15.33 6.71
C THR A 232 25.02 16.53 7.48
N ARG A 233 25.88 17.35 6.84
CA ARG A 233 26.45 18.57 7.43
C ARG A 233 25.64 19.84 7.09
N ILE A 234 24.69 19.73 6.16
CA ILE A 234 23.82 20.85 5.82
C ILE A 234 22.84 21.05 6.97
N PRO A 235 22.75 22.27 7.54
CA PRO A 235 21.83 22.55 8.62
C PRO A 235 20.38 22.33 8.20
N VAL A 236 19.59 21.79 9.10
CA VAL A 236 18.16 21.50 8.93
C VAL A 236 17.34 22.23 9.97
N ALA A 237 16.08 22.51 9.67
CA ALA A 237 15.22 23.32 10.51
C ALA A 237 14.82 22.62 11.82
N LEU A 238 14.76 21.28 11.85
CA LEU A 238 14.33 20.51 13.01
C LEU A 238 15.35 19.42 13.36
N GLY A 239 15.71 19.33 14.63
CA GLY A 239 16.67 18.34 15.14
C GLY A 239 16.02 17.15 15.84
N GLY A 240 14.90 17.37 16.54
CA GLY A 240 14.25 16.40 17.44
C GLY A 240 12.89 15.86 16.97
N ALA A 241 12.30 16.45 15.94
CA ALA A 241 10.95 16.17 15.49
C ALA A 241 10.76 14.73 14.99
N GLN A 242 9.76 14.04 15.51
CA GLN A 242 9.47 12.64 15.17
C GLN A 242 7.97 12.38 15.07
N THR A 243 7.60 11.50 14.15
CA THR A 243 6.27 10.91 14.05
C THR A 243 6.32 9.42 14.39
N ARG A 244 5.35 8.94 15.16
CA ARG A 244 5.09 7.51 15.37
C ARG A 244 3.67 7.20 14.94
N HIS A 245 3.54 6.41 13.89
CA HIS A 245 2.26 5.90 13.40
C HIS A 245 2.23 4.38 13.56
N ALA A 246 1.28 3.87 14.34
CA ALA A 246 1.15 2.45 14.59
C ALA A 246 -0.31 2.02 14.57
N ASN A 247 -0.57 0.82 14.06
CA ASN A 247 -1.86 0.16 14.20
C ASN A 247 -1.71 -1.36 14.32
N GLU A 248 -2.65 -1.98 15.02
CA GLU A 248 -2.76 -3.43 15.17
C GLU A 248 -4.22 -3.83 14.98
N GLU A 249 -4.45 -4.82 14.13
CA GLU A 249 -5.77 -5.37 13.83
C GLU A 249 -5.81 -6.87 14.13
N TYR A 250 -6.83 -7.32 14.84
CA TYR A 250 -7.17 -8.72 15.09
C TYR A 250 -8.52 -9.00 14.45
N ALA A 251 -8.64 -10.02 13.61
CA ALA A 251 -9.91 -10.32 12.99
C ALA A 251 -10.18 -11.82 12.88
N VAL A 252 -11.47 -12.15 12.90
CA VAL A 252 -11.99 -13.49 12.63
C VAL A 252 -13.04 -13.38 11.55
N ASN A 253 -12.80 -14.07 10.43
CA ASN A 253 -13.73 -14.17 9.32
C ASN A 253 -14.27 -15.60 9.24
N ASN A 254 -15.59 -15.75 9.18
CA ASN A 254 -16.27 -17.02 9.01
C ASN A 254 -17.11 -16.99 7.73
N TYR A 255 -17.00 -18.06 6.93
CA TYR A 255 -17.74 -18.25 5.69
C TYR A 255 -18.54 -19.55 5.83
N PHE A 256 -19.84 -19.43 6.06
CA PHE A 256 -20.76 -20.55 6.24
C PHE A 256 -21.37 -20.96 4.91
N LYS A 257 -21.29 -22.23 4.57
CA LYS A 257 -21.93 -22.83 3.40
C LYS A 257 -23.19 -23.57 3.84
N LEU A 258 -24.32 -23.25 3.26
CA LEU A 258 -25.57 -23.96 3.54
C LEU A 258 -25.67 -25.17 2.62
N SER A 259 -25.38 -26.37 3.14
CA SER A 259 -25.44 -27.61 2.36
C SER A 259 -26.84 -27.94 1.83
N ARG A 260 -27.90 -27.39 2.44
CA ARG A 260 -29.29 -27.60 2.04
C ARG A 260 -29.72 -26.71 0.88
N PHE A 261 -29.04 -25.59 0.65
CA PHE A 261 -29.37 -24.62 -0.39
C PHE A 261 -28.11 -24.30 -1.17
N GLU A 262 -27.97 -24.94 -2.35
CA GLU A 262 -26.86 -24.63 -3.24
C GLU A 262 -26.87 -23.14 -3.63
N GLY A 263 -25.67 -22.53 -3.57
CA GLY A 263 -25.49 -21.14 -3.93
C GLY A 263 -25.73 -20.12 -2.79
N ILE A 264 -26.25 -20.53 -1.64
CA ILE A 264 -26.40 -19.64 -0.48
C ILE A 264 -25.25 -19.81 0.49
N SER A 265 -24.64 -18.70 0.89
CA SER A 265 -23.61 -18.66 1.94
C SER A 265 -23.76 -17.41 2.80
N PHE A 266 -23.20 -17.46 4.00
CA PHE A 266 -23.13 -16.32 4.92
C PHE A 266 -21.69 -16.04 5.28
N ARG A 267 -21.36 -14.76 5.40
CA ARG A 267 -20.08 -14.28 5.89
C ARG A 267 -20.31 -13.50 7.18
N HIS A 268 -19.53 -13.81 8.20
CA HIS A 268 -19.47 -13.05 9.42
C HIS A 268 -18.03 -12.63 9.68
N GLU A 269 -17.83 -11.37 9.97
CA GLU A 269 -16.56 -10.79 10.35
C GLU A 269 -16.67 -10.13 11.71
N LEU A 270 -15.65 -10.33 12.53
CA LEU A 270 -15.42 -9.59 13.77
C LEU A 270 -13.98 -9.12 13.76
N ALA A 271 -13.76 -7.81 13.85
CA ALA A 271 -12.44 -7.20 13.87
C ALA A 271 -12.31 -6.21 15.03
N TYR A 272 -11.16 -6.24 15.68
CA TYR A 272 -10.74 -5.27 16.68
C TYR A 272 -9.44 -4.64 16.22
N GLU A 273 -9.44 -3.32 16.10
CA GLU A 273 -8.27 -2.53 15.70
C GLU A 273 -7.96 -1.50 16.79
N ARG A 274 -6.66 -1.27 17.02
CA ARG A 274 -6.17 -0.12 17.75
C ARG A 274 -5.09 0.57 16.95
N GLY A 275 -5.11 1.90 16.94
CA GLY A 275 -4.12 2.67 16.23
C GLY A 275 -3.79 3.97 16.94
N SER A 276 -2.67 4.56 16.57
CA SER A 276 -2.24 5.86 17.06
C SER A 276 -1.37 6.58 16.04
N PHE A 277 -1.51 7.88 16.00
CA PHE A 277 -0.59 8.82 15.38
C PHE A 277 -0.09 9.76 16.46
N LYS A 278 1.23 9.91 16.57
CA LYS A 278 1.87 10.79 17.54
C LYS A 278 2.98 11.55 16.85
N PHE A 279 2.88 12.86 16.83
CA PHE A 279 3.99 13.78 16.56
C PHE A 279 4.53 14.33 17.87
N PHE A 280 5.85 14.47 17.99
CA PHE A 280 6.49 15.12 19.13
C PHE A 280 7.85 15.68 18.76
N ASP A 281 8.17 16.83 19.37
CA ASP A 281 9.49 17.45 19.38
C ASP A 281 9.72 18.01 20.78
N GLU A 282 10.58 17.32 21.56
CA GLU A 282 10.72 17.55 23.01
C GLU A 282 11.79 18.60 23.35
N SER A 283 12.74 18.83 22.44
CA SER A 283 13.92 19.65 22.72
C SER A 283 13.99 20.79 21.72
N LEU A 284 13.27 21.89 21.99
CA LEU A 284 13.21 23.03 21.10
C LEU A 284 14.32 24.03 21.39
N ASN A 285 15.08 24.37 20.36
CA ASN A 285 15.97 25.54 20.36
C ASN A 285 15.25 26.78 19.78
N ASN A 286 15.89 27.94 19.81
CA ASN A 286 15.27 29.18 19.33
C ASN A 286 14.95 29.15 17.83
N GLU A 287 15.71 28.44 17.01
CA GLU A 287 15.47 28.31 15.56
C GLU A 287 14.26 27.41 15.28
N GLU A 288 14.12 26.31 16.00
CA GLU A 288 12.97 25.41 15.93
C GLU A 288 11.67 26.08 16.40
N LEU A 289 11.76 26.96 17.41
CA LEU A 289 10.61 27.79 17.83
C LEU A 289 10.12 28.70 16.70
N ILE A 290 11.02 29.24 15.87
CA ILE A 290 10.66 30.02 14.68
C ILE A 290 9.92 29.14 13.65
N TYR A 291 10.35 27.91 13.44
CA TYR A 291 9.71 26.96 12.53
C TYR A 291 8.26 26.66 12.93
N TYR A 292 8.02 26.44 14.22
CA TYR A 292 6.67 26.16 14.73
C TYR A 292 5.78 27.39 14.86
N GLY A 293 6.36 28.59 14.84
CA GLY A 293 5.62 29.87 14.81
C GLY A 293 4.69 30.05 16.00
N ASN A 294 3.38 30.08 15.71
CA ASN A 294 2.34 30.37 16.71
C ASN A 294 1.86 29.17 17.53
N TYR A 295 2.44 27.97 17.37
CA TYR A 295 2.03 26.85 18.19
C TYR A 295 2.49 27.08 19.63
N ALA A 296 1.55 26.92 20.57
CA ALA A 296 1.86 27.05 21.98
C ALA A 296 2.85 25.96 22.39
N THR A 297 3.95 26.38 23.01
CA THR A 297 4.96 25.47 23.54
C THR A 297 4.71 25.21 25.02
N GLU A 298 4.83 23.97 25.43
CA GLU A 298 4.86 23.53 26.84
C GLU A 298 6.27 23.08 27.20
N ASP A 299 6.53 22.82 28.49
CA ASP A 299 7.83 22.29 28.97
C ASP A 299 8.26 20.98 28.26
N ARG A 300 7.29 20.26 27.65
CA ARG A 300 7.50 19.02 26.90
C ARG A 300 7.59 19.23 25.40
N GLY A 301 7.76 20.46 24.92
CA GLY A 301 7.86 20.79 23.51
C GLY A 301 6.52 20.79 22.75
N ILE A 302 6.56 20.47 21.47
CA ILE A 302 5.38 20.41 20.58
C ILE A 302 4.90 18.97 20.46
N ARG A 303 3.58 18.77 20.61
CA ARG A 303 2.98 17.43 20.51
C ARG A 303 1.62 17.48 19.85
N SER A 304 1.36 16.51 18.99
CA SER A 304 0.04 16.17 18.46
C SER A 304 -0.19 14.68 18.63
N PHE A 305 -1.32 14.29 19.22
CA PHE A 305 -1.61 12.90 19.54
C PHE A 305 -3.05 12.54 19.21
N LEU A 306 -3.21 11.46 18.46
CA LEU A 306 -4.49 10.81 18.19
C LEU A 306 -4.33 9.30 18.41
N ALA A 307 -5.19 8.72 19.21
CA ALA A 307 -5.29 7.28 19.37
C ALA A 307 -6.75 6.83 19.23
N TYR A 308 -6.92 5.60 18.77
CA TYR A 308 -8.27 5.03 18.65
C TYR A 308 -8.28 3.53 18.93
N LYS A 309 -9.46 3.06 19.30
CA LYS A 309 -9.85 1.65 19.32
C LYS A 309 -11.11 1.51 18.49
N LYS A 310 -11.16 0.49 17.66
CA LYS A 310 -12.29 0.19 16.78
C LYS A 310 -12.72 -1.25 16.97
N LEU A 311 -14.00 -1.47 17.19
CA LEU A 311 -14.62 -2.78 17.12
C LEU A 311 -15.56 -2.78 15.91
N GLU A 312 -15.37 -3.71 15.01
CA GLU A 312 -16.18 -3.83 13.79
C GLU A 312 -16.77 -5.23 13.69
N THR A 313 -18.03 -5.32 13.33
CA THR A 313 -18.66 -6.58 12.97
C THR A 313 -19.49 -6.42 11.69
N SER A 314 -19.44 -7.41 10.84
CA SER A 314 -20.27 -7.46 9.64
C SER A 314 -20.95 -8.81 9.48
N LEU A 315 -22.16 -8.80 8.96
CA LEU A 315 -22.91 -9.99 8.59
C LEU A 315 -23.42 -9.80 7.17
N MET A 316 -23.04 -10.71 6.26
CA MET A 316 -23.42 -10.68 4.86
C MET A 316 -23.99 -12.02 4.42
N GLY A 317 -25.03 -11.97 3.59
CA GLY A 317 -25.57 -13.11 2.86
C GLY A 317 -25.16 -13.03 1.40
N ASP A 318 -24.76 -14.16 0.82
CA ASP A 318 -24.39 -14.29 -0.58
C ASP A 318 -25.32 -15.30 -1.25
N LEU A 319 -25.81 -14.95 -2.44
CA LEU A 319 -26.58 -15.82 -3.33
C LEU A 319 -25.88 -15.92 -4.67
N ILE A 320 -25.53 -17.12 -5.09
CA ILE A 320 -24.93 -17.41 -6.39
C ILE A 320 -25.92 -18.27 -7.19
N TRP A 321 -26.36 -17.77 -8.34
CA TRP A 321 -27.30 -18.48 -9.19
C TRP A 321 -27.04 -18.19 -10.67
N LYS A 322 -26.67 -19.19 -11.45
CA LYS A 322 -26.55 -19.14 -12.92
C LYS A 322 -25.89 -17.86 -13.48
N GLY A 323 -24.69 -17.48 -12.98
CA GLY A 323 -24.00 -16.27 -13.44
C GLY A 323 -24.48 -14.97 -12.81
N PHE A 324 -25.41 -15.05 -11.86
CA PHE A 324 -25.91 -13.95 -11.06
C PHE A 324 -25.44 -14.12 -9.60
N ASN A 325 -24.68 -13.20 -9.10
CA ASN A 325 -24.22 -13.20 -7.71
C ASN A 325 -24.73 -11.95 -7.03
N VAL A 326 -25.41 -12.11 -5.91
CA VAL A 326 -25.86 -11.01 -5.04
C VAL A 326 -25.31 -11.19 -3.65
N SER A 327 -24.80 -10.13 -3.08
CA SER A 327 -24.42 -10.04 -1.67
C SER A 327 -25.17 -8.89 -1.02
N ALA A 328 -25.66 -9.10 0.20
CA ALA A 328 -26.26 -8.04 1.00
C ALA A 328 -25.91 -8.25 2.48
N GLY A 329 -25.71 -7.16 3.20
CA GLY A 329 -25.34 -7.25 4.59
C GLY A 329 -25.39 -5.94 5.36
N ILE A 330 -25.10 -6.06 6.64
CA ILE A 330 -25.01 -4.94 7.58
C ILE A 330 -23.63 -4.93 8.23
N ASN A 331 -23.12 -3.72 8.48
CA ASN A 331 -21.87 -3.50 9.17
C ASN A 331 -22.13 -2.55 10.35
N TYR A 332 -21.56 -2.87 11.48
CA TYR A 332 -21.55 -2.02 12.67
C TYR A 332 -20.10 -1.78 13.09
N SER A 333 -19.76 -0.53 13.38
CA SER A 333 -18.44 -0.12 13.87
C SER A 333 -18.58 0.80 15.07
N TYR A 334 -17.89 0.47 16.15
CA TYR A 334 -17.74 1.30 17.33
C TYR A 334 -16.33 1.84 17.41
N TYR A 335 -16.18 3.15 17.54
CA TYR A 335 -14.91 3.84 17.70
C TYR A 335 -14.82 4.50 19.06
N SER A 336 -13.72 4.31 19.77
CA SER A 336 -13.30 5.09 20.94
C SER A 336 -12.06 5.87 20.56
N ILE A 337 -12.15 7.19 20.60
CA ILE A 337 -11.14 8.14 20.08
C ILE A 337 -10.61 8.97 21.23
N ASN A 338 -9.30 9.14 21.25
CA ASN A 338 -8.57 9.99 22.19
C ASN A 338 -7.65 10.94 21.42
N GLN A 339 -7.83 12.24 21.63
CA GLN A 339 -7.03 13.31 21.05
C GLN A 339 -6.42 14.22 22.14
N GLU A 340 -5.71 13.65 23.12
CA GLU A 340 -5.12 14.33 24.31
C GLU A 340 -6.07 15.25 25.09
N ALA A 341 -6.75 16.22 24.43
CA ALA A 341 -7.70 17.13 25.08
C ALA A 341 -9.11 16.54 25.23
N THR A 342 -9.50 15.60 24.34
CA THR A 342 -10.87 15.09 24.28
C THR A 342 -10.91 13.59 24.09
N ASN A 343 -11.92 12.97 24.72
CA ASN A 343 -12.26 11.56 24.52
C ASN A 343 -13.73 11.47 24.12
N TYR A 344 -14.01 10.77 23.05
CA TYR A 344 -15.38 10.53 22.60
C TYR A 344 -15.52 9.22 21.85
N SER A 345 -16.75 8.84 21.56
CA SER A 345 -17.04 7.63 20.80
C SER A 345 -17.96 7.92 19.62
N VAL A 346 -17.81 7.13 18.57
CA VAL A 346 -18.64 7.18 17.37
C VAL A 346 -19.16 5.78 17.05
N ASN A 347 -20.43 5.70 16.69
CA ASN A 347 -21.08 4.46 16.27
C ASN A 347 -21.54 4.60 14.82
N ASP A 348 -21.03 3.79 13.93
CA ASP A 348 -21.46 3.73 12.53
C ASP A 348 -22.24 2.45 12.30
N LEU A 349 -23.41 2.57 11.70
CA LEU A 349 -24.21 1.45 11.20
C LEU A 349 -24.42 1.65 9.70
N SER A 350 -24.23 0.61 8.91
CA SER A 350 -24.39 0.71 7.46
C SER A 350 -24.96 -0.56 6.85
N ALA A 351 -25.65 -0.41 5.73
CA ALA A 351 -26.00 -1.49 4.83
C ALA A 351 -25.02 -1.51 3.65
N THR A 352 -24.67 -2.71 3.22
CA THR A 352 -23.82 -2.94 2.04
C THR A 352 -24.48 -3.96 1.13
N GLY A 353 -24.26 -3.83 -0.16
CA GLY A 353 -24.73 -4.80 -1.14
C GLY A 353 -23.82 -4.82 -2.36
N ALA A 354 -23.75 -5.96 -3.03
CA ALA A 354 -23.06 -6.10 -4.29
C ALA A 354 -23.83 -7.02 -5.24
N ILE A 355 -23.74 -6.73 -6.53
CA ILE A 355 -24.33 -7.52 -7.60
C ILE A 355 -23.25 -7.76 -8.64
N SER A 356 -23.07 -9.02 -9.04
CA SER A 356 -22.25 -9.42 -10.17
C SER A 356 -23.10 -10.20 -11.18
N LEU A 357 -23.11 -9.73 -12.42
CA LEU A 357 -23.88 -10.29 -13.51
C LEU A 357 -22.93 -10.69 -14.63
N GLN A 358 -22.93 -11.98 -15.00
CA GLN A 358 -22.33 -12.45 -16.25
C GLN A 358 -23.45 -12.49 -17.29
N ILE A 359 -23.52 -11.48 -18.17
CA ILE A 359 -24.58 -11.36 -19.18
C ILE A 359 -24.38 -12.40 -20.28
N ASN A 360 -23.16 -12.57 -20.73
CA ASN A 360 -22.69 -13.59 -21.65
C ASN A 360 -21.17 -13.79 -21.47
N ASP A 361 -20.56 -14.65 -22.27
CA ASP A 361 -19.13 -14.97 -22.18
C ASP A 361 -18.20 -13.76 -22.40
N LYS A 362 -18.73 -12.67 -22.98
CA LYS A 362 -17.98 -11.46 -23.32
C LYS A 362 -18.30 -10.25 -22.46
N MET A 363 -19.39 -10.28 -21.69
CA MET A 363 -19.85 -9.11 -20.95
C MET A 363 -20.20 -9.45 -19.51
N SER A 364 -19.57 -8.72 -18.58
CA SER A 364 -19.88 -8.78 -17.16
C SER A 364 -20.11 -7.39 -16.58
N ILE A 365 -21.01 -7.30 -15.60
CA ILE A 365 -21.28 -6.09 -14.83
C ILE A 365 -21.13 -6.43 -13.35
N TYR A 366 -20.44 -5.56 -12.63
CA TYR A 366 -20.32 -5.60 -11.19
C TYR A 366 -20.74 -4.26 -10.61
N SER A 367 -21.53 -4.27 -9.55
CA SER A 367 -21.87 -3.05 -8.80
C SER A 367 -21.84 -3.35 -7.32
N ASP A 368 -21.26 -2.46 -6.53
CA ASP A 368 -21.34 -2.47 -5.08
C ASP A 368 -21.88 -1.15 -4.55
N ALA A 369 -22.60 -1.24 -3.43
CA ALA A 369 -23.20 -0.10 -2.79
C ALA A 369 -23.00 -0.15 -1.27
N TYR A 370 -22.89 1.02 -0.67
CA TYR A 370 -22.84 1.27 0.75
C TYR A 370 -23.78 2.42 1.09
N ILE A 371 -24.49 2.31 2.20
CA ILE A 371 -25.39 3.36 2.72
C ILE A 371 -25.24 3.41 4.25
N GLY A 372 -24.92 4.58 4.78
CA GLY A 372 -24.89 4.87 6.22
C GLY A 372 -26.30 4.99 6.80
N LEU A 373 -26.53 4.33 7.94
CA LEU A 373 -27.83 4.25 8.61
C LEU A 373 -27.81 4.85 10.04
N GLY A 374 -26.63 5.05 10.61
CA GLY A 374 -26.43 5.52 11.98
C GLY A 374 -25.93 6.98 12.02
N SER A 375 -24.88 7.25 12.80
CA SER A 375 -24.20 8.55 12.85
C SER A 375 -23.60 8.96 11.49
N ASN A 376 -23.43 7.98 10.61
CA ASN A 376 -22.99 8.11 9.23
C ASN A 376 -24.13 8.29 8.21
N ILE A 377 -25.32 8.69 8.66
CA ILE A 377 -26.44 8.98 7.75
C ILE A 377 -26.07 9.98 6.67
N ALA A 378 -26.62 9.80 5.46
CA ALA A 378 -26.28 10.55 4.24
C ALA A 378 -24.85 10.32 3.71
N GLU A 379 -24.12 9.33 4.21
CA GLU A 379 -22.93 8.79 3.56
C GLU A 379 -23.36 7.62 2.70
N TYR A 380 -22.87 7.59 1.48
CA TYR A 380 -23.14 6.51 0.54
C TYR A 380 -22.03 6.38 -0.49
N LYS A 381 -21.91 5.19 -1.02
CA LYS A 381 -21.06 4.89 -2.19
C LYS A 381 -21.82 3.95 -3.12
N LEU A 382 -21.73 4.21 -4.41
CA LEU A 382 -22.12 3.30 -5.48
C LEU A 382 -20.93 3.21 -6.44
N ASP A 383 -20.41 2.01 -6.62
CA ASP A 383 -19.35 1.71 -7.60
C ASP A 383 -19.91 0.70 -8.60
N SER A 384 -19.86 1.00 -9.88
CA SER A 384 -20.34 0.12 -10.94
C SER A 384 -19.30 -0.02 -12.02
N ARG A 385 -19.07 -1.25 -12.49
CA ARG A 385 -18.08 -1.59 -13.52
C ARG A 385 -18.69 -2.52 -14.53
N ALA A 386 -18.45 -2.24 -15.80
CA ALA A 386 -18.78 -3.10 -16.92
C ALA A 386 -17.49 -3.49 -17.63
N ASN A 387 -17.31 -4.79 -17.90
CA ASN A 387 -16.22 -5.31 -18.72
C ASN A 387 -16.81 -5.95 -19.96
N ILE A 388 -16.23 -5.67 -21.12
CA ILE A 388 -16.69 -6.14 -22.42
C ILE A 388 -15.48 -6.61 -23.23
N ASP A 389 -15.46 -7.88 -23.61
CA ASP A 389 -14.51 -8.43 -24.57
C ASP A 389 -15.06 -8.19 -25.99
N LEU A 390 -14.61 -7.10 -26.63
CA LEU A 390 -15.06 -6.70 -27.97
C LEU A 390 -14.60 -7.70 -29.04
N SER A 391 -13.36 -8.21 -28.89
CA SER A 391 -12.77 -9.28 -29.68
C SER A 391 -11.71 -10.01 -28.86
N GLU A 392 -11.10 -11.07 -29.41
CA GLU A 392 -9.99 -11.79 -28.75
C GLU A 392 -8.80 -10.86 -28.40
N GLY A 393 -8.55 -9.82 -29.22
CA GLY A 393 -7.46 -8.86 -29.02
C GLY A 393 -7.87 -7.53 -28.39
N MET A 394 -9.18 -7.29 -28.10
CA MET A 394 -9.66 -5.99 -27.65
C MET A 394 -10.64 -6.12 -26.47
N GLN A 395 -10.29 -5.49 -25.36
CA GLN A 395 -11.13 -5.40 -24.16
C GLN A 395 -11.47 -3.95 -23.85
N PHE A 396 -12.71 -3.73 -23.45
CA PHE A 396 -13.21 -2.44 -22.97
C PHE A 396 -13.75 -2.59 -21.56
N ALA A 397 -13.45 -1.63 -20.70
CA ALA A 397 -14.03 -1.53 -19.38
C ALA A 397 -14.51 -0.11 -19.12
N ALA A 398 -15.66 0.03 -18.48
CA ALA A 398 -16.16 1.32 -18.01
C ALA A 398 -16.50 1.21 -16.52
N SER A 399 -16.24 2.25 -15.76
CA SER A 399 -16.68 2.33 -14.36
C SER A 399 -17.24 3.71 -14.04
N ALA A 400 -18.19 3.71 -13.10
CA ALA A 400 -18.78 4.91 -12.53
C ALA A 400 -18.82 4.76 -11.00
N THR A 401 -18.29 5.74 -10.30
CA THR A 401 -18.36 5.82 -8.84
C THR A 401 -19.06 7.08 -8.42
N LEU A 402 -20.08 6.95 -7.58
CA LEU A 402 -20.74 8.06 -6.89
C LEU A 402 -20.55 7.87 -5.40
N GLU A 403 -19.97 8.85 -4.71
CA GLU A 403 -19.67 8.74 -3.29
C GLU A 403 -19.88 10.06 -2.56
N ARG A 404 -20.58 10.00 -1.44
CA ARG A 404 -20.68 11.08 -0.46
C ARG A 404 -20.12 10.57 0.86
N TYR A 405 -19.07 11.23 1.35
CA TYR A 405 -18.29 10.75 2.48
C TYR A 405 -18.13 11.82 3.57
N ARG A 406 -17.84 11.36 4.77
CA ARG A 406 -17.52 12.20 5.93
C ARG A 406 -16.09 12.73 5.76
N PRO A 407 -15.83 14.02 6.06
CA PRO A 407 -14.46 14.50 6.20
C PRO A 407 -13.67 13.67 7.20
N ALA A 408 -12.38 13.47 6.94
CA ALA A 408 -11.50 12.75 7.85
C ALA A 408 -11.42 13.46 9.21
N LEU A 409 -11.13 12.71 10.28
CA LEU A 409 -11.15 13.24 11.64
C LEU A 409 -10.22 14.44 11.82
N ILE A 410 -8.95 14.32 11.36
CA ILE A 410 -7.99 15.43 11.46
C ILE A 410 -8.36 16.64 10.58
N GLN A 411 -9.23 16.49 9.58
CA GLN A 411 -9.78 17.63 8.82
C GLN A 411 -10.87 18.34 9.63
N GLN A 412 -11.63 17.61 10.42
CA GLN A 412 -12.69 18.17 11.25
C GLN A 412 -12.10 18.83 12.51
N GLN A 413 -11.17 18.17 13.19
CA GLN A 413 -10.67 18.60 14.48
C GLN A 413 -9.19 18.26 14.65
N ALA A 414 -8.39 19.21 15.11
CA ALA A 414 -6.98 19.01 15.42
C ALA A 414 -6.57 19.71 16.72
N TYR A 415 -5.70 19.06 17.47
CA TYR A 415 -5.14 19.54 18.72
C TYR A 415 -3.61 19.49 18.68
N ILE A 416 -2.98 20.55 19.19
CA ILE A 416 -1.55 20.62 19.43
C ILE A 416 -1.37 21.07 20.88
N ASN A 417 -0.56 20.37 21.68
CA ASN A 417 -0.36 20.64 23.10
C ASN A 417 -1.67 20.85 23.87
N GLN A 418 -2.68 20.01 23.63
CA GLN A 418 -4.03 20.08 24.22
C GLN A 418 -4.84 21.33 23.83
N ILE A 419 -4.32 22.18 22.96
CA ILE A 419 -5.01 23.35 22.44
C ILE A 419 -5.70 22.97 21.13
N GLU A 420 -7.00 23.29 21.02
CA GLU A 420 -7.75 23.13 19.77
C GLU A 420 -7.24 24.12 18.73
N ILE A 421 -6.70 23.61 17.63
CA ILE A 421 -6.19 24.44 16.52
C ILE A 421 -7.30 24.74 15.53
N TRP A 422 -8.16 23.74 15.26
CA TRP A 422 -9.41 23.94 14.54
C TRP A 422 -10.46 22.93 14.94
N ASN A 423 -11.72 23.35 14.75
CA ASN A 423 -12.91 22.52 14.93
C ASN A 423 -13.91 22.91 13.84
N ASN A 424 -13.84 22.20 12.71
CA ASN A 424 -14.54 22.53 11.49
C ASN A 424 -15.85 21.76 11.36
N SER A 425 -16.90 22.44 10.92
CA SER A 425 -18.18 21.85 10.54
C SER A 425 -18.32 21.79 9.03
N PHE A 426 -17.46 21.02 8.37
CA PHE A 426 -17.47 20.88 6.92
C PHE A 426 -18.70 20.13 6.41
N SER A 427 -19.19 20.51 5.24
CA SER A 427 -20.16 19.72 4.50
C SER A 427 -19.52 18.43 4.00
N LYS A 428 -20.31 17.34 3.92
CA LYS A 428 -19.83 16.06 3.36
C LYS A 428 -19.51 16.22 1.87
N PRO A 429 -18.27 16.03 1.43
CA PRO A 429 -17.91 16.12 0.02
C PRO A 429 -18.66 15.08 -0.82
N LEU A 430 -18.98 15.46 -2.06
CA LEU A 430 -19.56 14.57 -3.07
C LEU A 430 -18.55 14.34 -4.17
N ARG A 431 -18.29 13.09 -4.50
CA ARG A 431 -17.35 12.67 -5.54
C ARG A 431 -18.05 11.84 -6.60
N ASN A 432 -17.89 12.24 -7.85
CA ASN A 432 -18.30 11.49 -9.02
C ASN A 432 -17.06 11.14 -9.84
N THR A 433 -16.89 9.88 -10.20
CA THR A 433 -15.80 9.42 -11.06
C THR A 433 -16.37 8.62 -12.21
N LEU A 434 -16.03 8.99 -13.43
CA LEU A 434 -16.29 8.22 -14.64
C LEU A 434 -14.94 7.80 -15.22
N GLN A 435 -14.81 6.54 -15.57
CA GLN A 435 -13.58 5.99 -16.12
C GLN A 435 -13.90 5.03 -17.25
N ALA A 436 -13.13 5.09 -18.32
CA ALA A 436 -13.17 4.14 -19.41
C ALA A 436 -11.75 3.67 -19.75
N THR A 437 -11.60 2.37 -19.94
CA THR A 437 -10.32 1.73 -20.26
C THR A 437 -10.47 0.88 -21.51
N ILE A 438 -9.54 1.00 -22.43
CA ILE A 438 -9.41 0.12 -23.60
C ILE A 438 -8.07 -0.62 -23.51
N LYS A 439 -8.07 -1.91 -23.78
CA LYS A 439 -6.86 -2.73 -23.90
C LYS A 439 -6.80 -3.36 -25.28
N LEU A 440 -5.70 -3.13 -25.97
CA LEU A 440 -5.38 -3.71 -27.26
C LEU A 440 -4.29 -4.77 -27.01
N LEU A 441 -4.73 -6.01 -26.74
CA LEU A 441 -3.86 -7.08 -26.25
C LEU A 441 -2.77 -7.44 -27.27
N ASP A 442 -3.14 -7.50 -28.55
CA ASP A 442 -2.21 -7.82 -29.64
C ASP A 442 -1.13 -6.76 -29.83
N LEU A 443 -1.43 -5.52 -29.49
CA LEU A 443 -0.49 -4.40 -29.55
C LEU A 443 0.24 -4.17 -28.24
N GLY A 444 -0.16 -4.84 -27.15
CA GLY A 444 0.39 -4.61 -25.82
C GLY A 444 0.16 -3.17 -25.31
N ILE A 445 -0.98 -2.55 -25.67
CA ILE A 445 -1.33 -1.15 -25.31
C ILE A 445 -2.57 -1.15 -24.44
N ALA A 446 -2.56 -0.35 -23.37
CA ALA A 446 -3.78 -0.01 -22.65
C ALA A 446 -3.86 1.52 -22.47
N ALA A 447 -5.05 2.07 -22.61
CA ALA A 447 -5.34 3.47 -22.37
C ALA A 447 -6.57 3.61 -21.48
N GLU A 448 -6.52 4.57 -20.58
CA GLU A 448 -7.56 4.88 -19.61
C GLU A 448 -7.83 6.38 -19.62
N ILE A 449 -9.07 6.76 -19.72
CA ILE A 449 -9.52 8.12 -19.51
C ILE A 449 -10.38 8.15 -18.25
N SER A 450 -10.22 9.17 -17.43
CA SER A 450 -11.09 9.39 -16.28
C SER A 450 -11.46 10.85 -16.09
N GLN A 451 -12.69 11.07 -15.64
CA GLN A 451 -13.21 12.37 -15.22
C GLN A 451 -13.66 12.25 -13.77
N ILE A 452 -13.06 13.05 -12.90
CA ILE A 452 -13.36 13.08 -11.48
C ILE A 452 -13.92 14.48 -11.17
N ALA A 453 -15.10 14.53 -10.57
CA ALA A 453 -15.71 15.76 -10.07
C ALA A 453 -15.84 15.66 -8.55
N ILE A 454 -15.26 16.60 -7.82
CA ILE A 454 -15.32 16.64 -6.35
C ILE A 454 -15.97 17.96 -5.95
N THR A 455 -17.17 17.89 -5.40
CA THR A 455 -17.89 19.04 -4.88
C THR A 455 -17.52 19.22 -3.41
N ASN A 456 -17.15 20.43 -3.05
CA ASN A 456 -16.70 20.83 -1.71
C ASN A 456 -15.53 19.98 -1.19
N PRO A 457 -14.45 19.76 -1.98
CA PRO A 457 -13.29 19.01 -1.50
C PRO A 457 -12.63 19.72 -0.32
N ILE A 458 -11.99 18.92 0.54
CA ILE A 458 -11.21 19.44 1.66
C ILE A 458 -9.73 19.26 1.34
N TYR A 459 -8.95 20.29 1.58
CA TYR A 459 -7.52 20.32 1.40
C TYR A 459 -6.87 21.05 2.58
N TYR A 460 -5.56 21.07 2.65
CA TYR A 460 -4.82 21.87 3.62
C TYR A 460 -4.22 23.07 2.91
N ASP A 461 -4.49 24.29 3.41
CA ASP A 461 -3.99 25.53 2.85
C ASP A 461 -2.47 25.71 3.08
N GLU A 462 -1.90 26.83 2.65
CA GLU A 462 -0.46 27.11 2.78
C GLU A 462 0.03 27.15 4.24
N ARG A 463 -0.87 27.24 5.21
CA ARG A 463 -0.56 27.18 6.65
C ARG A 463 -0.80 25.80 7.25
N ALA A 464 -1.03 24.79 6.41
CA ALA A 464 -1.43 23.44 6.80
C ALA A 464 -2.73 23.39 7.63
N ILE A 465 -3.65 24.33 7.42
CA ILE A 465 -4.97 24.38 8.06
C ILE A 465 -5.99 23.70 7.13
N ALA A 466 -6.79 22.80 7.69
CA ALA A 466 -7.86 22.13 6.94
C ALA A 466 -8.90 23.15 6.46
N THR A 467 -9.12 23.23 5.16
CA THR A 467 -9.99 24.21 4.49
C THR A 467 -10.89 23.50 3.47
N GLN A 468 -12.15 23.90 3.38
CA GLN A 468 -13.08 23.36 2.38
C GLN A 468 -13.21 24.33 1.20
N TYR A 469 -12.96 23.79 0.01
CA TYR A 469 -13.18 24.52 -1.24
C TYR A 469 -14.68 24.66 -1.51
N ASN A 470 -15.13 25.89 -1.79
CA ASN A 470 -16.54 26.14 -2.10
C ASN A 470 -16.78 26.01 -3.61
N GLY A 471 -17.22 24.86 -4.04
CA GLY A 471 -17.48 24.57 -5.43
C GLY A 471 -17.07 23.16 -5.84
N THR A 472 -16.94 22.93 -7.14
CA THR A 472 -16.57 21.64 -7.71
C THR A 472 -15.24 21.75 -8.44
N ILE A 473 -14.30 20.90 -8.07
CA ILE A 473 -13.04 20.70 -8.81
C ILE A 473 -13.23 19.55 -9.78
N LEU A 474 -12.89 19.80 -11.05
CA LEU A 474 -12.86 18.80 -12.11
C LEU A 474 -11.42 18.37 -12.35
N ILE A 475 -11.19 17.07 -12.36
CA ILE A 475 -9.90 16.45 -12.67
C ILE A 475 -10.12 15.53 -13.87
N SER A 476 -9.49 15.90 -14.99
CA SER A 476 -9.52 15.10 -16.22
C SER A 476 -8.18 14.39 -16.37
N GLN A 477 -8.19 13.09 -16.59
CA GLN A 477 -6.98 12.28 -16.68
C GLN A 477 -6.98 11.42 -17.93
N LEU A 478 -5.80 11.26 -18.51
CA LEU A 478 -5.46 10.26 -19.51
C LEU A 478 -4.24 9.49 -19.01
N TYR A 479 -4.36 8.18 -18.88
CA TYR A 479 -3.25 7.30 -18.58
C TYR A 479 -3.10 6.29 -19.71
N ALA A 480 -1.90 6.14 -20.23
CA ALA A 480 -1.59 5.15 -21.25
C ALA A 480 -0.37 4.35 -20.84
N ASN A 481 -0.42 3.06 -21.08
CA ASN A 481 0.74 2.20 -20.93
C ASN A 481 0.89 1.28 -22.14
N SER A 482 2.13 0.89 -22.43
CA SER A 482 2.42 -0.07 -23.47
C SER A 482 3.59 -0.95 -23.10
N HIS A 483 3.57 -2.19 -23.60
CA HIS A 483 4.68 -3.12 -23.48
C HIS A 483 4.90 -3.81 -24.83
N HIS A 484 5.97 -3.44 -25.50
CA HIS A 484 6.38 -4.01 -26.77
C HIS A 484 7.62 -4.87 -26.59
N HIS A 485 7.74 -5.91 -27.40
CA HIS A 485 8.96 -6.72 -27.43
C HIS A 485 9.33 -7.11 -28.85
N LEU A 486 10.61 -7.06 -29.13
CA LEU A 486 11.21 -7.56 -30.36
C LEU A 486 12.28 -8.59 -29.97
N ARG A 487 11.92 -9.89 -30.02
CA ARG A 487 12.73 -10.98 -29.48
C ARG A 487 13.04 -10.74 -27.99
N SER A 488 14.33 -10.56 -27.65
CA SER A 488 14.80 -10.34 -26.28
C SER A 488 14.82 -8.87 -25.85
N LEU A 489 14.53 -7.94 -26.76
CA LEU A 489 14.46 -6.51 -26.46
C LEU A 489 13.05 -6.11 -26.12
N HIS A 490 12.85 -5.43 -25.00
CA HIS A 490 11.57 -5.00 -24.49
C HIS A 490 11.55 -3.49 -24.26
N MET A 491 10.41 -2.89 -24.55
CA MET A 491 10.14 -1.47 -24.30
C MET A 491 8.83 -1.34 -23.53
N LYS A 492 8.87 -0.68 -22.39
CA LYS A 492 7.68 -0.31 -21.63
C LYS A 492 7.57 1.21 -21.57
N HIS A 493 6.37 1.68 -21.69
CA HIS A 493 6.06 3.11 -21.57
C HIS A 493 4.83 3.29 -20.70
N GLN A 494 4.86 4.30 -19.84
CA GLN A 494 3.72 4.76 -19.06
C GLN A 494 3.69 6.29 -19.18
N VAL A 495 2.53 6.84 -19.50
CA VAL A 495 2.33 8.30 -19.62
C VAL A 495 1.03 8.64 -18.93
N GLY A 496 1.07 9.60 -18.03
CA GLY A 496 -0.07 10.20 -17.37
C GLY A 496 -0.18 11.68 -17.69
N LEU A 497 -1.33 12.09 -18.19
CA LEU A 497 -1.72 13.47 -18.37
C LEU A 497 -2.89 13.76 -17.45
N GLN A 498 -2.83 14.86 -16.70
CA GLN A 498 -3.94 15.30 -15.87
C GLN A 498 -4.09 16.81 -15.92
N ASN A 499 -5.32 17.27 -15.84
CA ASN A 499 -5.65 18.69 -15.75
C ASN A 499 -6.72 18.90 -14.68
N LEU A 500 -6.44 19.84 -13.78
CA LEU A 500 -7.35 20.23 -12.71
C LEU A 500 -7.94 21.61 -13.06
N SER A 501 -9.25 21.78 -12.84
CA SER A 501 -9.90 23.09 -13.02
C SER A 501 -9.35 24.15 -12.05
N ASP A 502 -8.93 23.71 -10.85
CA ASP A 502 -8.18 24.48 -9.87
C ASP A 502 -7.16 23.54 -9.18
N ASN A 503 -5.88 23.88 -9.19
CA ASN A 503 -4.81 23.03 -8.71
C ASN A 503 -4.49 23.24 -7.23
N ILE A 504 -5.50 23.17 -6.37
CA ILE A 504 -5.32 23.24 -4.90
C ILE A 504 -4.49 22.10 -4.33
N PHE A 505 -4.26 21.03 -5.11
CA PHE A 505 -3.49 19.87 -4.69
C PHE A 505 -2.02 19.93 -5.11
N ASN A 506 -1.56 20.97 -5.79
CA ASN A 506 -0.18 21.09 -6.26
C ASN A 506 0.29 19.84 -7.02
N LEU A 507 -0.38 19.50 -8.11
CA LEU A 507 -0.07 18.31 -8.92
C LEU A 507 0.50 18.70 -10.30
N PRO A 508 1.48 17.96 -10.83
CA PRO A 508 1.98 18.15 -12.20
C PRO A 508 0.94 17.74 -13.24
N ARG A 509 1.04 18.26 -14.46
CA ARG A 509 0.14 17.89 -15.57
C ARG A 509 0.61 16.67 -16.32
N LEU A 510 1.93 16.49 -16.49
CA LEU A 510 2.53 15.41 -17.26
C LEU A 510 3.53 14.64 -16.41
N LEU A 511 3.37 13.32 -16.42
CA LEU A 511 4.31 12.36 -15.84
C LEU A 511 4.56 11.25 -16.86
N SER A 512 5.81 10.79 -17.00
CA SER A 512 6.07 9.63 -17.85
C SER A 512 7.18 8.74 -17.30
N GLU A 513 7.07 7.45 -17.61
CA GLU A 513 8.10 6.46 -17.35
C GLU A 513 8.34 5.64 -18.60
N HIS A 514 9.59 5.47 -18.94
CA HIS A 514 10.04 4.71 -20.08
C HIS A 514 11.11 3.72 -19.64
N GLU A 515 10.95 2.46 -20.00
CA GLU A 515 11.90 1.41 -19.69
C GLU A 515 12.29 0.68 -20.97
N LEU A 516 13.58 0.58 -21.22
CA LEU A 516 14.16 -0.22 -22.31
C LEU A 516 15.05 -1.29 -21.68
N TYR A 517 14.75 -2.56 -21.94
CA TYR A 517 15.56 -3.65 -21.40
C TYR A 517 15.71 -4.81 -22.38
N TRP A 518 16.85 -5.46 -22.27
CA TRP A 518 17.11 -6.74 -22.89
C TRP A 518 16.92 -7.85 -21.86
N GLN A 519 16.26 -8.95 -22.24
CA GLN A 519 16.00 -10.07 -21.35
C GLN A 519 16.08 -11.39 -22.10
N ASP A 520 16.99 -12.28 -21.66
CA ASP A 520 17.13 -13.61 -22.23
C ASP A 520 17.89 -14.55 -21.28
N PHE A 521 17.96 -15.83 -21.67
CA PHE A 521 18.84 -16.79 -21.03
C PHE A 521 20.29 -16.60 -21.47
N ILE A 522 21.21 -16.61 -20.52
CA ILE A 522 22.66 -16.62 -20.73
C ILE A 522 23.28 -17.88 -20.12
N PHE A 523 24.59 -18.11 -20.36
CA PHE A 523 25.35 -19.25 -19.87
C PHE A 523 24.69 -20.62 -20.16
N LYS A 524 24.41 -20.92 -21.44
CA LYS A 524 23.75 -22.17 -21.85
C LYS A 524 22.40 -22.41 -21.16
N LYS A 525 21.59 -21.39 -21.04
CA LYS A 525 20.25 -21.40 -20.42
C LYS A 525 20.25 -21.68 -18.90
N ARG A 526 21.34 -21.41 -18.20
CA ARG A 526 21.41 -21.59 -16.74
C ARG A 526 21.03 -20.35 -15.94
N MET A 527 21.13 -19.18 -16.55
CA MET A 527 20.80 -17.91 -15.89
C MET A 527 19.87 -17.09 -16.79
N TRP A 528 18.74 -16.69 -16.23
CA TRP A 528 17.84 -15.71 -16.83
C TRP A 528 18.34 -14.32 -16.42
N ALA A 529 18.60 -13.44 -17.37
CA ALA A 529 19.17 -12.12 -17.11
C ALA A 529 18.35 -11.02 -17.79
N ARG A 530 18.29 -9.85 -17.14
CA ARG A 530 17.69 -8.62 -17.66
C ARG A 530 18.67 -7.47 -17.44
N PHE A 531 18.89 -6.66 -18.47
CA PHE A 531 19.68 -5.44 -18.43
C PHE A 531 18.81 -4.31 -18.94
N GLY A 532 18.62 -3.26 -18.18
CA GLY A 532 17.68 -2.22 -18.55
C GLY A 532 18.10 -0.82 -18.11
N ILE A 533 17.48 0.14 -18.76
CA ILE A 533 17.53 1.57 -18.42
C ILE A 533 16.09 2.02 -18.25
N ARG A 534 15.82 2.77 -17.19
CA ARG A 534 14.52 3.36 -16.88
C ARG A 534 14.67 4.86 -16.74
N LEU A 535 13.85 5.59 -17.47
CA LEU A 535 13.78 7.05 -17.45
C LEU A 535 12.41 7.47 -16.89
N LYS A 536 12.42 8.27 -15.87
CA LYS A 536 11.24 8.89 -15.26
C LYS A 536 11.28 10.38 -15.48
N THR A 537 10.15 10.99 -15.82
CA THR A 537 10.05 12.44 -16.01
C THR A 537 8.78 13.00 -15.37
N VAL A 538 8.91 14.18 -14.79
CA VAL A 538 7.81 14.96 -14.23
C VAL A 538 7.92 16.39 -14.72
N GLU A 539 6.82 16.92 -15.28
CA GLU A 539 6.74 18.32 -15.72
C GLU A 539 6.97 19.27 -14.54
N SER A 540 7.51 20.44 -14.81
CA SER A 540 7.62 21.54 -13.86
C SER A 540 6.28 21.85 -13.18
N TYR A 541 6.25 21.87 -11.84
CA TYR A 541 5.05 22.14 -11.05
C TYR A 541 5.42 22.74 -9.70
N ILE A 542 4.46 23.25 -8.95
CA ILE A 542 4.67 23.68 -7.56
C ILE A 542 4.48 22.45 -6.68
N ALA A 543 5.55 21.98 -6.04
CA ALA A 543 5.47 20.85 -5.13
C ALA A 543 4.75 21.25 -3.83
N ALA A 544 3.93 20.34 -3.28
CA ALA A 544 3.30 20.60 -1.99
C ALA A 544 4.33 20.53 -0.85
N ASP A 545 4.12 21.32 0.17
CA ASP A 545 4.88 21.26 1.41
C ASP A 545 4.31 20.18 2.35
N PHE A 546 5.07 19.81 3.38
CA PHE A 546 4.66 18.81 4.35
C PHE A 546 4.71 19.38 5.78
N SER A 547 3.60 19.25 6.50
CA SER A 547 3.52 19.58 7.92
C SER A 547 3.71 18.32 8.77
N PRO A 548 4.85 18.15 9.46
CA PRO A 548 5.09 16.97 10.28
C PRO A 548 4.20 16.92 11.53
N VAL A 549 3.77 18.07 12.04
CA VAL A 549 2.94 18.19 13.26
C VAL A 549 1.59 17.49 13.07
N ILE A 550 1.01 17.63 11.88
CA ILE A 550 -0.30 17.07 11.54
C ILE A 550 -0.14 15.81 10.68
N GLY A 551 1.02 15.65 10.03
CA GLY A 551 1.36 14.49 9.22
C GLY A 551 0.72 14.50 7.83
N VAL A 552 0.61 15.67 7.20
CA VAL A 552 -0.07 15.84 5.90
C VAL A 552 0.71 16.74 4.95
N PHE A 553 0.59 16.45 3.65
CA PHE A 553 0.97 17.42 2.62
C PHE A 553 -0.07 18.54 2.51
N HIS A 554 0.40 19.76 2.32
CA HIS A 554 -0.43 20.94 2.24
C HIS A 554 -0.06 21.82 1.03
N GLN A 555 -0.93 22.73 0.67
CA GLN A 555 -0.73 23.62 -0.46
C GLN A 555 0.53 24.46 -0.28
N ASN A 556 1.30 24.58 -1.35
CA ASN A 556 2.41 25.50 -1.50
C ASN A 556 2.08 26.51 -2.60
N LEU A 557 2.32 27.78 -2.35
CA LEU A 557 2.13 28.89 -3.29
C LEU A 557 3.47 29.48 -3.76
N GLY A 558 4.59 28.83 -3.41
CA GLY A 558 5.94 29.25 -3.77
C GLY A 558 6.31 29.02 -5.22
N ASP A 559 7.59 28.89 -5.47
CA ASP A 559 8.14 28.74 -6.81
C ASP A 559 7.87 27.34 -7.38
N ARG A 560 7.87 27.26 -8.70
CA ARG A 560 7.74 25.99 -9.42
C ARG A 560 9.06 25.25 -9.38
N GLU A 561 9.00 23.97 -9.09
CA GLU A 561 10.11 23.05 -9.33
C GLU A 561 10.41 22.97 -10.84
N ASP A 562 11.67 22.80 -11.19
CA ASP A 562 12.09 22.59 -12.57
C ASP A 562 11.57 21.25 -13.10
N PHE A 563 11.73 21.03 -14.39
CA PHE A 563 11.48 19.73 -15.01
C PHE A 563 12.37 18.67 -14.37
N LEU A 564 11.74 17.69 -13.73
CA LEU A 564 12.43 16.61 -13.02
C LEU A 564 12.62 15.42 -13.94
N TYR A 565 13.82 14.87 -13.92
CA TYR A 565 14.11 13.59 -14.60
C TYR A 565 15.02 12.72 -13.72
N GLN A 566 14.81 11.41 -13.81
CA GLN A 566 15.62 10.41 -13.15
C GLN A 566 15.90 9.30 -14.16
N ALA A 567 17.17 8.93 -14.32
CA ALA A 567 17.60 7.83 -15.18
C ALA A 567 18.31 6.78 -14.33
N ASP A 568 17.79 5.56 -14.35
CA ASP A 568 18.33 4.42 -13.62
C ASP A 568 18.79 3.35 -14.61
N ALA A 569 19.97 2.78 -14.41
CA ALA A 569 20.40 1.56 -15.09
C ALA A 569 20.38 0.41 -14.09
N TYR A 570 19.93 -0.76 -14.52
CA TYR A 570 19.83 -1.90 -13.63
C TYR A 570 20.16 -3.22 -14.31
N ILE A 571 20.58 -4.18 -13.52
CA ILE A 571 20.79 -5.57 -13.90
C ILE A 571 19.99 -6.44 -12.94
N SER A 572 19.22 -7.38 -13.49
CA SER A 572 18.51 -8.39 -12.71
C SER A 572 18.80 -9.78 -13.26
N PHE A 573 18.95 -10.77 -12.40
CA PHE A 573 19.17 -12.14 -12.84
C PHE A 573 18.51 -13.16 -11.92
N LYS A 574 18.23 -14.33 -12.49
CA LYS A 574 17.67 -15.49 -11.81
C LYS A 574 18.49 -16.72 -12.12
N VAL A 575 18.90 -17.43 -11.08
CA VAL A 575 19.53 -18.73 -11.15
C VAL A 575 18.75 -19.66 -10.24
N ASP A 576 18.10 -20.65 -10.82
CA ASP A 576 17.18 -21.55 -10.12
C ASP A 576 16.12 -20.76 -9.32
N LYS A 577 16.11 -20.84 -8.01
CA LYS A 577 15.18 -20.12 -7.11
C LYS A 577 15.75 -18.77 -6.61
N ALA A 578 17.03 -18.52 -6.82
CA ALA A 578 17.68 -17.29 -6.38
C ALA A 578 17.53 -16.18 -7.43
N ARG A 579 17.22 -14.97 -6.97
CA ARG A 579 17.14 -13.77 -7.78
C ARG A 579 17.96 -12.68 -7.15
N ALA A 580 18.64 -11.89 -7.98
CA ALA A 580 19.35 -10.72 -7.52
C ALA A 580 19.22 -9.57 -8.53
N PHE A 581 19.47 -8.35 -8.06
CA PHE A 581 19.51 -7.15 -8.90
C PHE A 581 20.53 -6.14 -8.33
N ILE A 582 20.98 -5.28 -9.19
CA ILE A 582 21.88 -4.15 -8.89
C ILE A 582 21.35 -2.94 -9.64
#